data_0a015e09f20309a35ff5ab4fd45cb229
#
_entry.id   0a015e09f20309a35ff5ab4fd45cb229
#
_cell.length_a   1.000
_cell.length_b   1.000
_cell.length_c   1.000
_cell.angle_alpha   90.00
_cell.angle_beta   90.00
_cell.angle_gamma   90.00
#
_symmetry.space_group_name_H-M   'P 1'
#
loop_
_entity.id
_entity.type
_entity.pdbx_description
1 polymer ?
#
loop_
_entity_poly.entity_id
_entity_poly.type
_entity_poly.pdbx_seq_one_letter_code
_entity_poly.pdbx_strand_id
1 'polypeptide(L)'
;MTGPVAPRDPEKARAYFYIMRGKEICGLKQGDGKAVQFIYESDGRLANSAQIVGNITDSRILELLGTVKGFRTLVHSIGVSVEMEHPAEKIEFVFQMYGKKDLYGGGTNLVATLQGDGMEQRICLSDYEWSLDDDVPGQIRFTFDQPERVGKADVRFYLNDGFTAPEDLTEEKVDLHSEEYYKMVQRSLMNLGNTYRIRKVIEKARAGKEVTLAFIGGSITQGAGAVPIHTECYAYKAYQLFQKRFARNNNVRFIKAGVGGTPSELGMIRFDRDVLREGEQPDLVVIEFAVNDEGDETKGDCYESLVRKVLKLPWRPAVVLLFSVFANDWNLQERLQPVGRQYDLPMVSILDAVTPQFSGKEQKRVITKNQFFYDMFHPTNLGHTIMA
;
A
#
# COMPACT_ATOMS: atom_id res chain seq x y z
N MET A 1 -23.96 50.27 -15.93
CA MET A 1 -22.53 50.25 -16.28
C MET A 1 -21.82 49.40 -15.22
N THR A 2 -21.46 48.20 -15.59
CA THR A 2 -20.63 47.34 -14.75
C THR A 2 -19.22 47.92 -14.86
N GLY A 3 -18.66 48.36 -13.70
CA GLY A 3 -17.29 48.81 -13.61
C GLY A 3 -16.29 47.77 -14.07
N PRO A 4 -15.04 48.16 -14.38
CA PRO A 4 -14.03 47.21 -14.80
C PRO A 4 -13.88 46.13 -13.74
N VAL A 5 -14.07 44.89 -14.17
CA VAL A 5 -13.74 43.72 -13.34
C VAL A 5 -12.21 43.81 -13.11
N ALA A 6 -11.78 43.90 -11.86
CA ALA A 6 -10.37 43.82 -11.55
C ALA A 6 -9.77 42.58 -12.22
N PRO A 7 -8.62 42.69 -12.91
CA PRO A 7 -7.98 41.52 -13.46
C PRO A 7 -7.78 40.51 -12.33
N ARG A 8 -8.18 39.25 -12.56
CA ARG A 8 -7.81 38.15 -11.66
C ARG A 8 -6.30 38.27 -11.47
N ASP A 9 -5.85 38.27 -10.22
CA ASP A 9 -4.41 38.31 -9.92
C ASP A 9 -3.71 37.24 -10.78
N PRO A 10 -2.62 37.62 -11.46
CA PRO A 10 -1.82 36.66 -12.18
C PRO A 10 -1.47 35.54 -11.21
N GLU A 11 -1.56 34.29 -11.62
CA GLU A 11 -1.42 33.12 -10.78
C GLU A 11 -0.22 33.25 -9.82
N LYS A 12 -0.50 33.65 -8.60
CA LYS A 12 0.50 33.73 -7.54
C LYS A 12 1.00 32.32 -7.29
N ALA A 13 2.32 32.12 -7.37
CA ALA A 13 2.92 30.87 -7.00
C ALA A 13 2.55 30.54 -5.53
N ARG A 14 1.79 29.49 -5.32
CA ARG A 14 1.34 29.03 -4.00
C ARG A 14 2.23 27.91 -3.51
N ALA A 15 2.51 27.90 -2.21
CA ALA A 15 3.08 26.71 -1.56
C ALA A 15 2.12 25.54 -1.76
N TYR A 16 2.67 24.35 -1.92
CA TYR A 16 1.88 23.13 -2.08
C TYR A 16 2.60 21.93 -1.46
N PHE A 17 1.84 20.87 -1.21
CA PHE A 17 2.37 19.56 -0.90
C PHE A 17 1.54 18.47 -1.58
N TYR A 18 2.14 17.31 -1.78
CA TYR A 18 1.47 16.15 -2.35
C TYR A 18 0.77 15.34 -1.26
N ILE A 19 -0.41 14.78 -1.59
CA ILE A 19 -1.04 13.68 -0.87
C ILE A 19 -1.00 12.36 -1.66
N MET A 20 -0.80 12.46 -2.98
CA MET A 20 -0.45 11.36 -3.88
C MET A 20 0.63 11.85 -4.83
N ARG A 21 1.65 11.02 -5.08
CA ARG A 21 2.74 11.35 -6.00
C ARG A 21 3.18 10.10 -6.73
N GLY A 22 2.95 10.06 -8.03
CA GLY A 22 3.30 8.91 -8.89
C GLY A 22 2.65 7.60 -8.45
N LYS A 23 1.46 7.66 -7.79
CA LYS A 23 0.77 6.45 -7.31
C LYS A 23 0.05 5.76 -8.46
N GLU A 24 0.31 4.46 -8.61
CA GLU A 24 -0.45 3.64 -9.54
C GLU A 24 -1.92 3.57 -9.11
N ILE A 25 -2.83 3.75 -10.07
CA ILE A 25 -4.27 3.61 -9.89
C ILE A 25 -4.83 2.69 -10.99
N CYS A 26 -5.88 1.92 -10.66
CA CYS A 26 -6.51 1.00 -11.60
C CYS A 26 -8.00 0.87 -11.30
N GLY A 27 -8.84 1.12 -12.27
CA GLY A 27 -10.28 0.97 -12.13
C GLY A 27 -10.70 -0.50 -11.99
N LEU A 28 -11.30 -0.84 -10.85
CA LEU A 28 -11.92 -2.13 -10.64
C LEU A 28 -13.38 -2.08 -11.07
N LYS A 29 -13.83 -3.09 -11.85
CA LYS A 29 -15.20 -3.18 -12.33
C LYS A 29 -16.17 -3.26 -11.14
N GLN A 30 -17.13 -2.34 -11.10
CA GLN A 30 -18.22 -2.31 -10.13
C GLN A 30 -19.45 -3.03 -10.68
N GLY A 31 -20.41 -3.32 -9.79
CA GLY A 31 -21.68 -3.97 -10.17
C GLY A 31 -22.54 -3.16 -11.15
N ASP A 32 -22.37 -1.84 -11.21
CA ASP A 32 -23.01 -0.92 -12.16
C ASP A 32 -22.27 -0.82 -13.51
N GLY A 33 -21.20 -1.58 -13.68
CA GLY A 33 -20.40 -1.62 -14.90
C GLY A 33 -19.29 -0.56 -14.99
N LYS A 34 -19.23 0.37 -14.04
CA LYS A 34 -18.14 1.37 -13.96
C LYS A 34 -16.84 0.73 -13.47
N ALA A 35 -15.73 1.33 -13.85
CA ALA A 35 -14.41 0.95 -13.38
C ALA A 35 -13.89 2.03 -12.42
N VAL A 36 -13.81 1.72 -11.13
CA VAL A 36 -13.54 2.72 -10.08
C VAL A 36 -12.38 2.29 -9.17
N GLN A 37 -11.50 3.24 -8.89
CA GLN A 37 -10.52 3.17 -7.79
C GLN A 37 -10.97 4.10 -6.67
N PHE A 38 -11.13 3.54 -5.47
CA PHE A 38 -11.36 4.31 -4.25
C PHE A 38 -10.09 4.41 -3.43
N ILE A 39 -9.85 5.58 -2.84
CA ILE A 39 -8.77 5.85 -1.88
C ILE A 39 -9.42 6.55 -0.70
N TYR A 40 -9.43 5.87 0.45
CA TYR A 40 -10.05 6.39 1.67
C TYR A 40 -9.12 7.36 2.36
N GLU A 41 -9.62 8.56 2.66
CA GLU A 41 -8.89 9.65 3.31
C GLU A 41 -9.50 10.06 4.66
N SER A 42 -10.58 9.39 5.07
CA SER A 42 -11.21 9.56 6.40
C SER A 42 -10.35 8.94 7.51
N ASP A 43 -10.77 9.17 8.76
CA ASP A 43 -10.15 8.59 9.96
C ASP A 43 -8.64 8.90 10.09
N GLY A 44 -8.26 10.14 9.76
CA GLY A 44 -6.87 10.60 9.84
C GLY A 44 -5.97 10.17 8.68
N ARG A 45 -6.48 9.44 7.69
CA ARG A 45 -5.69 8.95 6.55
C ARG A 45 -5.18 10.08 5.68
N LEU A 46 -5.95 11.15 5.50
CA LEU A 46 -5.49 12.33 4.76
C LEU A 46 -4.24 12.97 5.40
N ALA A 47 -4.21 13.06 6.73
CA ALA A 47 -3.04 13.52 7.46
C ALA A 47 -1.85 12.55 7.29
N ASN A 48 -2.11 11.25 7.30
CA ASN A 48 -1.06 10.25 7.02
C ASN A 48 -0.52 10.37 5.59
N SER A 49 -1.39 10.58 4.59
CA SER A 49 -0.99 10.83 3.20
C SER A 49 -0.11 12.09 3.10
N ALA A 50 -0.48 13.17 3.79
CA ALA A 50 0.32 14.39 3.86
C ALA A 50 1.70 14.16 4.52
N GLN A 51 1.79 13.32 5.56
CA GLN A 51 3.05 12.96 6.20
C GLN A 51 3.94 12.08 5.31
N ILE A 52 3.36 11.05 4.68
CA ILE A 52 4.10 10.06 3.90
C ILE A 52 4.59 10.64 2.59
N VAL A 53 3.72 11.37 1.89
CA VAL A 53 3.96 11.89 0.53
C VAL A 53 4.46 13.34 0.56
N GLY A 54 3.81 14.19 1.37
CA GLY A 54 4.09 15.61 1.45
C GLY A 54 5.18 15.98 2.46
N ASN A 55 5.71 15.02 3.23
CA ASN A 55 6.67 15.24 4.31
C ASN A 55 6.20 16.29 5.35
N ILE A 56 4.88 16.44 5.53
CA ILE A 56 4.31 17.37 6.49
C ILE A 56 4.57 16.89 7.92
N THR A 57 5.23 17.71 8.72
CA THR A 57 5.50 17.45 10.14
C THR A 57 4.83 18.49 11.06
N ASP A 58 4.30 19.57 10.52
CA ASP A 58 3.57 20.60 11.29
C ASP A 58 2.22 20.04 11.73
N SER A 59 2.06 19.83 13.05
CA SER A 59 0.85 19.29 13.66
C SER A 59 -0.40 20.12 13.37
N ARG A 60 -0.24 21.45 13.23
CA ARG A 60 -1.37 22.36 12.92
C ARG A 60 -1.92 22.09 11.52
N ILE A 61 -1.04 21.82 10.54
CA ILE A 61 -1.46 21.45 9.18
C ILE A 61 -2.18 20.11 9.22
N LEU A 62 -1.63 19.12 9.94
CA LEU A 62 -2.22 17.78 10.06
C LEU A 62 -3.60 17.83 10.74
N GLU A 63 -3.76 18.63 11.80
CA GLU A 63 -5.04 18.82 12.47
C GLU A 63 -6.09 19.46 11.55
N LEU A 64 -5.70 20.46 10.74
CA LEU A 64 -6.60 21.10 9.78
C LEU A 64 -7.12 20.13 8.71
N LEU A 65 -6.35 19.11 8.35
CA LEU A 65 -6.79 18.08 7.40
C LEU A 65 -7.87 17.13 7.97
N GLY A 66 -8.09 17.12 9.28
CA GLY A 66 -9.05 16.26 9.95
C GLY A 66 -10.51 16.69 9.83
N THR A 67 -10.81 17.89 9.35
CA THR A 67 -12.18 18.41 9.20
C THR A 67 -12.34 19.19 7.90
N VAL A 68 -13.56 19.23 7.33
CA VAL A 68 -13.82 20.03 6.12
C VAL A 68 -13.58 21.53 6.38
N LYS A 69 -13.92 22.03 7.57
CA LYS A 69 -13.65 23.44 7.94
C LYS A 69 -12.15 23.73 7.94
N GLY A 70 -11.36 22.85 8.55
CA GLY A 70 -9.90 22.98 8.59
C GLY A 70 -9.28 22.86 7.19
N PHE A 71 -9.73 21.87 6.42
CA PHE A 71 -9.31 21.66 5.03
C PHE A 71 -9.51 22.94 4.19
N ARG A 72 -10.68 23.56 4.24
CA ARG A 72 -10.98 24.82 3.54
C ARG A 72 -10.14 26.00 4.04
N THR A 73 -9.76 26.00 5.31
CA THR A 73 -8.87 27.04 5.87
C THR A 73 -7.44 26.89 5.32
N LEU A 74 -6.98 25.65 5.16
CA LEU A 74 -5.63 25.30 4.72
C LEU A 74 -5.47 25.38 3.20
N VAL A 75 -6.40 24.74 2.46
CA VAL A 75 -6.28 24.47 1.02
C VAL A 75 -7.01 25.54 0.20
N HIS A 76 -6.33 26.10 -0.78
CA HIS A 76 -6.87 27.02 -1.79
C HIS A 76 -7.44 26.25 -2.97
N SER A 77 -6.66 25.31 -3.50
CA SER A 77 -7.05 24.51 -4.67
C SER A 77 -6.37 23.16 -4.66
N ILE A 78 -6.96 22.20 -5.36
CA ILE A 78 -6.43 20.86 -5.57
C ILE A 78 -5.90 20.80 -6.99
N GLY A 79 -4.63 20.42 -7.17
CA GLY A 79 -4.07 20.02 -8.45
C GLY A 79 -4.14 18.51 -8.60
N VAL A 80 -4.67 18.02 -9.71
CA VAL A 80 -4.73 16.60 -9.98
C VAL A 80 -4.30 16.31 -11.42
N SER A 81 -3.47 15.28 -11.60
CA SER A 81 -3.07 14.79 -12.93
C SER A 81 -3.03 13.28 -12.93
N VAL A 82 -3.27 12.68 -14.09
CA VAL A 82 -3.15 11.24 -14.32
C VAL A 82 -2.41 11.01 -15.62
N GLU A 83 -1.36 10.19 -15.59
CA GLU A 83 -0.63 9.74 -16.77
C GLU A 83 -1.02 8.28 -17.07
N MET A 84 -1.47 8.03 -18.32
CA MET A 84 -1.90 6.70 -18.79
C MET A 84 -1.16 6.32 -20.07
N GLU A 85 -1.15 5.03 -20.41
CA GLU A 85 -0.60 4.54 -21.67
C GLU A 85 -1.27 5.19 -22.88
N HIS A 86 -2.57 5.50 -22.77
CA HIS A 86 -3.35 6.18 -23.81
C HIS A 86 -3.77 7.57 -23.33
N PRO A 87 -3.06 8.63 -23.72
CA PRO A 87 -3.28 9.99 -23.20
C PRO A 87 -4.69 10.58 -23.45
N ALA A 88 -5.41 10.06 -24.43
CA ALA A 88 -6.77 10.52 -24.78
C ALA A 88 -7.87 9.92 -23.88
N GLU A 89 -7.54 8.95 -23.02
CA GLU A 89 -8.51 8.37 -22.09
C GLU A 89 -8.98 9.41 -21.08
N LYS A 90 -10.29 9.37 -20.77
CA LYS A 90 -10.90 10.27 -19.80
C LYS A 90 -11.04 9.60 -18.46
N ILE A 91 -10.72 10.35 -17.41
CA ILE A 91 -10.84 9.93 -16.04
C ILE A 91 -11.66 10.97 -15.27
N GLU A 92 -12.72 10.55 -14.59
CA GLU A 92 -13.40 11.39 -13.61
C GLU A 92 -12.68 11.28 -12.28
N PHE A 93 -12.28 12.42 -11.74
CA PHE A 93 -11.76 12.56 -10.39
C PHE A 93 -12.83 13.17 -9.50
N VAL A 94 -13.03 12.58 -8.33
CA VAL A 94 -13.90 13.15 -7.28
C VAL A 94 -13.18 13.09 -5.95
N PHE A 95 -13.06 14.23 -5.27
CA PHE A 95 -12.71 14.25 -3.86
C PHE A 95 -13.99 14.53 -3.07
N GLN A 96 -14.46 13.51 -2.38
CA GLN A 96 -15.73 13.53 -1.64
C GLN A 96 -15.48 13.89 -0.19
N MET A 97 -16.24 14.86 0.30
CA MET A 97 -16.39 15.09 1.73
C MET A 97 -17.49 14.18 2.27
N TYR A 98 -17.32 13.68 3.49
CA TYR A 98 -18.37 12.91 4.18
C TYR A 98 -19.28 13.85 4.96
N GLY A 99 -20.56 13.51 5.01
CA GLY A 99 -21.58 14.25 5.74
C GLY A 99 -21.76 13.75 7.16
N LYS A 100 -22.26 14.63 8.04
CA LYS A 100 -22.62 14.29 9.44
C LYS A 100 -23.86 13.44 9.55
N LYS A 101 -24.87 13.72 8.73
CA LYS A 101 -26.17 13.04 8.74
C LYS A 101 -26.25 11.93 7.73
N ASP A 102 -25.75 12.19 6.53
CA ASP A 102 -25.62 11.21 5.46
C ASP A 102 -24.17 11.11 5.06
N LEU A 103 -23.53 10.03 5.51
CA LEU A 103 -22.08 9.83 5.34
C LEU A 103 -21.64 9.97 3.88
N TYR A 104 -22.36 9.37 2.94
CA TYR A 104 -21.95 9.31 1.54
C TYR A 104 -22.69 10.27 0.61
N GLY A 105 -23.88 10.75 1.00
CA GLY A 105 -24.72 11.63 0.16
C GLY A 105 -24.77 13.07 0.63
N GLY A 106 -24.43 13.35 1.89
CA GLY A 106 -24.62 14.67 2.50
C GLY A 106 -23.49 15.66 2.27
N GLY A 107 -22.29 15.20 1.93
CA GLY A 107 -21.12 16.04 1.82
C GLY A 107 -20.86 16.56 0.39
N THR A 108 -19.99 17.58 0.30
CA THR A 108 -19.57 18.21 -0.95
C THR A 108 -18.68 17.28 -1.78
N ASN A 109 -18.91 17.25 -3.09
CA ASN A 109 -18.04 16.58 -4.05
C ASN A 109 -17.26 17.60 -4.88
N LEU A 110 -15.93 17.55 -4.84
CA LEU A 110 -15.04 18.33 -5.70
C LEU A 110 -14.69 17.48 -6.93
N VAL A 111 -15.10 17.92 -8.12
CA VAL A 111 -15.07 17.08 -9.32
C VAL A 111 -14.19 17.71 -10.39
N ALA A 112 -13.39 16.88 -11.08
CA ALA A 112 -12.70 17.26 -12.31
C ALA A 112 -12.77 16.14 -13.35
N THR A 113 -12.78 16.49 -14.63
CA THR A 113 -12.57 15.56 -15.73
C THR A 113 -11.15 15.72 -16.23
N LEU A 114 -10.38 14.65 -16.18
CA LEU A 114 -8.97 14.61 -16.56
C LEU A 114 -8.82 13.89 -17.90
N GLN A 115 -7.69 14.16 -18.57
CA GLN A 115 -7.17 13.30 -19.62
C GLN A 115 -5.96 12.53 -19.09
N GLY A 116 -5.68 11.36 -19.66
CA GLY A 116 -4.53 10.53 -19.30
C GLY A 116 -3.18 11.04 -19.81
N ASP A 117 -3.05 12.35 -20.03
CA ASP A 117 -1.88 13.00 -20.63
C ASP A 117 -0.88 13.55 -19.61
N GLY A 118 -1.15 13.37 -18.30
CA GLY A 118 -0.33 13.87 -17.22
C GLY A 118 -0.46 15.37 -16.95
N MET A 119 -1.29 16.09 -17.69
CA MET A 119 -1.50 17.53 -17.47
C MET A 119 -2.35 17.78 -16.21
N GLU A 120 -1.87 18.69 -15.36
CA GLU A 120 -2.59 19.06 -14.15
C GLU A 120 -3.87 19.82 -14.45
N GLN A 121 -4.97 19.37 -13.87
CA GLN A 121 -6.21 20.12 -13.75
C GLN A 121 -6.32 20.68 -12.34
N ARG A 122 -6.77 21.94 -12.21
CA ARG A 122 -6.88 22.63 -10.92
C ARG A 122 -8.33 22.83 -10.55
N ILE A 123 -8.69 22.40 -9.35
CA ILE A 123 -10.00 22.55 -8.73
C ILE A 123 -9.90 23.65 -7.67
N CYS A 124 -10.47 24.83 -7.90
CA CYS A 124 -10.48 25.91 -6.92
C CYS A 124 -11.61 25.69 -5.91
N LEU A 125 -11.31 25.71 -4.63
CA LEU A 125 -12.30 25.47 -3.57
C LEU A 125 -13.36 26.57 -3.50
N SER A 126 -13.03 27.80 -3.95
CA SER A 126 -13.95 28.93 -4.06
C SER A 126 -15.05 28.76 -5.10
N ASP A 127 -14.88 27.85 -6.05
CA ASP A 127 -15.82 27.63 -7.14
C ASP A 127 -16.98 26.68 -6.75
N TYR A 128 -16.96 26.19 -5.50
CA TYR A 128 -17.95 25.23 -4.98
C TYR A 128 -18.82 25.82 -3.89
N GLU A 129 -20.09 25.46 -3.94
CA GLU A 129 -21.01 25.62 -2.81
C GLU A 129 -20.85 24.43 -1.86
N TRP A 130 -20.54 24.75 -0.59
CA TRP A 130 -20.25 23.73 0.41
C TRP A 130 -21.51 23.33 1.15
N SER A 131 -21.69 22.02 1.34
CA SER A 131 -22.82 21.48 2.07
C SER A 131 -22.78 21.89 3.55
N LEU A 132 -23.96 22.18 4.12
CA LEU A 132 -24.09 22.38 5.57
C LEU A 132 -23.90 21.07 6.35
N ASP A 133 -23.96 19.93 5.66
CA ASP A 133 -23.74 18.60 6.23
C ASP A 133 -22.27 18.17 6.24
N ASP A 134 -21.38 18.92 5.59
CA ASP A 134 -19.94 18.61 5.54
C ASP A 134 -19.34 18.38 6.94
N ASP A 135 -18.55 17.30 7.08
CA ASP A 135 -17.87 16.92 8.33
C ASP A 135 -16.36 16.74 8.12
N VAL A 136 -15.97 15.67 7.47
CA VAL A 136 -14.56 15.30 7.26
C VAL A 136 -14.25 15.05 5.80
N PRO A 137 -13.00 15.24 5.35
CA PRO A 137 -12.53 14.68 4.08
C PRO A 137 -12.75 13.16 4.07
N GLY A 138 -13.42 12.65 3.05
CA GLY A 138 -13.91 11.27 3.04
C GLY A 138 -13.05 10.34 2.19
N GLN A 139 -13.11 10.52 0.87
CA GLN A 139 -12.42 9.65 -0.08
C GLN A 139 -12.12 10.32 -1.41
N ILE A 140 -11.10 9.85 -2.08
CA ILE A 140 -10.82 10.13 -3.48
C ILE A 140 -11.36 8.98 -4.32
N ARG A 141 -11.97 9.32 -5.46
CA ARG A 141 -12.44 8.37 -6.46
C ARG A 141 -11.91 8.74 -7.83
N PHE A 142 -11.31 7.75 -8.50
CA PHE A 142 -10.99 7.82 -9.93
C PHE A 142 -11.92 6.87 -10.66
N THR A 143 -12.67 7.37 -11.64
CA THR A 143 -13.55 6.56 -12.48
C THR A 143 -12.98 6.53 -13.91
N PHE A 144 -12.77 5.34 -14.42
CA PHE A 144 -12.21 5.07 -15.75
C PHE A 144 -13.31 4.62 -16.71
N ASP A 145 -13.15 4.89 -17.98
CA ASP A 145 -14.08 4.43 -19.02
C ASP A 145 -14.08 2.91 -19.17
N GLN A 146 -12.94 2.25 -18.83
CA GLN A 146 -12.78 0.80 -18.93
C GLN A 146 -12.07 0.22 -17.71
N PRO A 147 -12.43 -1.01 -17.28
CA PRO A 147 -11.74 -1.71 -16.19
C PRO A 147 -10.32 -2.10 -16.56
N GLU A 148 -9.50 -2.34 -15.52
CA GLU A 148 -8.11 -2.82 -15.61
C GLU A 148 -7.14 -1.86 -16.31
N ARG A 149 -7.57 -0.63 -16.60
CA ARG A 149 -6.67 0.43 -17.06
C ARG A 149 -5.84 0.94 -15.89
N VAL A 150 -4.54 1.03 -16.10
CA VAL A 150 -3.58 1.50 -15.10
C VAL A 150 -3.12 2.91 -15.49
N GLY A 151 -3.11 3.82 -14.53
CA GLY A 151 -2.53 5.15 -14.64
C GLY A 151 -1.64 5.46 -13.45
N LYS A 152 -0.89 6.55 -13.54
CA LYS A 152 -0.15 7.15 -12.43
C LYS A 152 -0.77 8.48 -12.08
N ALA A 153 -1.16 8.66 -10.82
CA ALA A 153 -1.83 9.85 -10.32
C ALA A 153 -0.94 10.68 -9.41
N ASP A 154 -1.02 11.99 -9.59
CA ASP A 154 -0.56 13.00 -8.64
C ASP A 154 -1.75 13.78 -8.12
N VAL A 155 -1.79 14.00 -6.80
CA VAL A 155 -2.73 14.92 -6.15
C VAL A 155 -1.96 15.82 -5.20
N ARG A 156 -2.10 17.13 -5.36
CA ARG A 156 -1.43 18.13 -4.53
C ARG A 156 -2.41 19.16 -4.02
N PHE A 157 -2.14 19.66 -2.82
CA PHE A 157 -2.89 20.74 -2.19
C PHE A 157 -2.08 22.02 -2.26
N TYR A 158 -2.62 23.02 -2.98
CA TYR A 158 -2.11 24.38 -3.00
C TYR A 158 -2.69 25.14 -1.81
N LEU A 159 -1.81 25.80 -1.05
CA LEU A 159 -2.16 26.36 0.24
C LEU A 159 -2.72 27.77 0.13
N ASN A 160 -3.57 28.13 1.06
CA ASN A 160 -3.97 29.51 1.31
C ASN A 160 -2.78 30.34 1.83
N ASP A 161 -2.89 31.66 1.71
CA ASP A 161 -1.87 32.57 2.23
C ASP A 161 -1.68 32.37 3.74
N GLY A 162 -0.43 32.48 4.19
CA GLY A 162 -0.06 32.28 5.60
C GLY A 162 0.32 30.84 5.97
N PHE A 163 0.19 29.89 5.04
CA PHE A 163 0.68 28.52 5.22
C PHE A 163 1.92 28.26 4.35
N THR A 164 2.80 27.41 4.85
CA THR A 164 4.02 26.97 4.17
C THR A 164 4.03 25.45 4.06
N ALA A 165 4.73 24.93 3.09
CA ALA A 165 4.96 23.49 2.93
C ALA A 165 6.46 23.22 2.95
N PRO A 166 6.90 21.98 3.29
CA PRO A 166 8.27 21.55 3.10
C PRO A 166 8.71 21.72 1.64
N GLU A 167 10.03 21.81 1.43
CA GLU A 167 10.58 21.75 0.08
C GLU A 167 10.19 20.42 -0.60
N ASP A 168 9.79 20.52 -1.86
CA ASP A 168 9.46 19.35 -2.66
C ASP A 168 10.75 18.58 -3.01
N LEU A 169 10.91 17.41 -2.39
CA LEU A 169 12.08 16.57 -2.60
C LEU A 169 11.91 15.74 -3.90
N THR A 170 12.85 15.91 -4.82
CA THR A 170 12.91 15.05 -6.01
C THR A 170 13.23 13.62 -5.61
N GLU A 171 12.38 12.68 -6.02
CA GLU A 171 12.60 11.26 -5.80
C GLU A 171 13.35 10.64 -7.00
N GLU A 172 14.51 10.09 -6.74
CA GLU A 172 15.25 9.35 -7.74
C GLU A 172 14.64 7.96 -7.96
N LYS A 173 14.78 7.44 -9.18
CA LYS A 173 14.36 6.06 -9.47
C LYS A 173 15.23 5.09 -8.66
N VAL A 174 14.58 4.18 -7.94
CA VAL A 174 15.28 3.15 -7.14
C VAL A 174 16.04 2.20 -8.07
N ASP A 175 17.35 2.09 -7.85
CA ASP A 175 18.18 1.09 -8.53
C ASP A 175 18.20 -0.21 -7.71
N LEU A 176 17.41 -1.19 -8.15
CA LEU A 176 17.32 -2.53 -7.53
C LEU A 176 18.58 -3.38 -7.67
N HIS A 177 19.61 -2.87 -8.35
CA HIS A 177 20.90 -3.56 -8.55
C HIS A 177 22.06 -2.84 -7.86
N SER A 178 21.80 -1.73 -7.15
CA SER A 178 22.84 -1.01 -6.42
C SER A 178 23.34 -1.79 -5.19
N GLU A 179 24.57 -1.53 -4.77
CA GLU A 179 25.14 -2.12 -3.56
C GLU A 179 24.32 -1.72 -2.31
N GLU A 180 23.87 -0.47 -2.26
CA GLU A 180 23.05 0.05 -1.18
C GLU A 180 21.69 -0.65 -1.08
N TYR A 181 21.07 -0.95 -2.23
CA TYR A 181 19.86 -1.75 -2.27
C TYR A 181 20.09 -3.15 -1.69
N TYR A 182 21.15 -3.82 -2.11
CA TYR A 182 21.49 -5.15 -1.56
C TYR A 182 21.76 -5.10 -0.06
N LYS A 183 22.46 -4.08 0.45
CA LYS A 183 22.68 -3.88 1.89
C LYS A 183 21.36 -3.68 2.64
N MET A 184 20.43 -2.89 2.06
CA MET A 184 19.09 -2.70 2.61
C MET A 184 18.34 -4.04 2.71
N VAL A 185 18.30 -4.81 1.62
CA VAL A 185 17.61 -6.11 1.58
C VAL A 185 18.26 -7.13 2.52
N GLN A 186 19.59 -7.16 2.63
CA GLN A 186 20.29 -8.06 3.55
C GLN A 186 19.88 -7.87 5.02
N ARG A 187 19.54 -6.65 5.43
CA ARG A 187 19.04 -6.39 6.80
C ARG A 187 17.71 -7.07 7.09
N SER A 188 16.95 -7.45 6.07
CA SER A 188 15.69 -8.17 6.26
C SER A 188 15.86 -9.56 6.87
N LEU A 189 17.02 -10.17 6.76
CA LEU A 189 17.28 -11.51 7.30
C LEU A 189 17.43 -11.45 8.82
N MET A 190 16.32 -11.53 9.54
CA MET A 190 16.30 -11.53 11.01
C MET A 190 16.79 -12.85 11.60
N ASN A 191 16.45 -13.97 10.99
CA ASN A 191 16.90 -15.31 11.38
C ASN A 191 16.99 -16.22 10.16
N LEU A 192 18.15 -16.84 9.95
CA LEU A 192 18.32 -17.82 8.89
C LEU A 192 17.54 -19.11 9.20
N GLY A 193 17.51 -19.51 10.48
CA GLY A 193 16.86 -20.71 10.93
C GLY A 193 17.32 -21.98 10.22
N ASN A 194 16.54 -23.05 10.38
CA ASN A 194 16.78 -24.31 9.71
C ASN A 194 16.24 -24.32 8.27
N THR A 195 17.11 -24.15 7.31
CA THR A 195 16.77 -24.09 5.89
C THR A 195 16.62 -25.46 5.22
N TYR A 196 16.70 -26.58 5.97
CA TYR A 196 16.65 -27.93 5.36
C TYR A 196 15.40 -28.14 4.50
N ARG A 197 14.22 -27.78 5.02
CA ARG A 197 12.97 -27.96 4.28
C ARG A 197 12.90 -27.07 3.02
N ILE A 198 13.37 -25.81 3.13
CA ILE A 198 13.44 -24.89 1.95
C ILE A 198 14.36 -25.47 0.88
N ARG A 199 15.53 -26.01 1.27
CA ARG A 199 16.43 -26.67 0.30
C ARG A 199 15.75 -27.83 -0.40
N LYS A 200 14.97 -28.64 0.31
CA LYS A 200 14.18 -29.75 -0.28
C LYS A 200 13.14 -29.25 -1.28
N VAL A 201 12.46 -28.14 -1.00
CA VAL A 201 11.53 -27.51 -1.96
C VAL A 201 12.27 -27.06 -3.22
N ILE A 202 13.43 -26.41 -3.08
CA ILE A 202 14.27 -25.98 -4.21
C ILE A 202 14.77 -27.18 -5.02
N GLU A 203 15.25 -28.26 -4.37
CA GLU A 203 15.70 -29.49 -5.03
C GLU A 203 14.55 -30.12 -5.82
N LYS A 204 13.35 -30.19 -5.23
CA LYS A 204 12.11 -30.70 -5.86
C LYS A 204 11.77 -29.90 -7.13
N ALA A 205 11.81 -28.55 -7.06
CA ALA A 205 11.55 -27.67 -8.18
C ALA A 205 12.59 -27.85 -9.31
N ARG A 206 13.89 -27.90 -8.96
CA ARG A 206 14.98 -28.13 -9.91
C ARG A 206 14.91 -29.50 -10.57
N ALA A 207 14.36 -30.49 -9.88
CA ALA A 207 14.13 -31.82 -10.44
C ALA A 207 12.92 -31.88 -11.39
N GLY A 208 12.23 -30.76 -11.64
CA GLY A 208 11.05 -30.70 -12.50
C GLY A 208 9.78 -31.27 -11.86
N LYS A 209 9.80 -31.58 -10.56
CA LYS A 209 8.61 -32.04 -9.83
C LYS A 209 7.74 -30.84 -9.45
N GLU A 210 6.43 -31.03 -9.42
CA GLU A 210 5.48 -30.00 -9.03
C GLU A 210 5.76 -29.51 -7.59
N VAL A 211 5.79 -28.19 -7.39
CA VAL A 211 5.96 -27.52 -6.12
C VAL A 211 4.81 -26.53 -5.91
N THR A 212 4.24 -26.50 -4.72
CA THR A 212 3.18 -25.56 -4.37
C THR A 212 3.69 -24.56 -3.32
N LEU A 213 3.64 -23.27 -3.64
CA LEU A 213 3.95 -22.17 -2.73
C LEU A 213 2.64 -21.54 -2.24
N ALA A 214 2.46 -21.45 -0.93
CA ALA A 214 1.29 -20.83 -0.32
C ALA A 214 1.70 -19.60 0.51
N PHE A 215 0.88 -18.56 0.44
CA PHE A 215 1.03 -17.32 1.20
C PHE A 215 -0.24 -17.07 1.99
N ILE A 216 -0.15 -16.98 3.31
CA ILE A 216 -1.28 -16.68 4.19
C ILE A 216 -0.98 -15.45 5.03
N GLY A 217 -1.93 -14.51 5.11
CA GLY A 217 -1.72 -13.24 5.80
C GLY A 217 -2.94 -12.32 5.75
N GLY A 218 -2.69 -11.06 6.09
CA GLY A 218 -3.67 -9.98 6.07
C GLY A 218 -3.85 -9.32 4.70
N SER A 219 -4.12 -8.01 4.71
CA SER A 219 -4.32 -7.20 3.51
C SER A 219 -3.08 -7.12 2.62
N ILE A 220 -1.89 -7.08 3.20
CA ILE A 220 -0.62 -7.02 2.44
C ILE A 220 -0.43 -8.31 1.64
N THR A 221 -0.74 -9.48 2.23
CA THR A 221 -0.74 -10.76 1.51
C THR A 221 -1.87 -10.85 0.48
N GLN A 222 -3.04 -10.24 0.74
CA GLN A 222 -4.10 -10.10 -0.25
C GLN A 222 -3.63 -9.29 -1.47
N GLY A 223 -2.73 -8.32 -1.23
CA GLY A 223 -2.12 -7.47 -2.25
C GLY A 223 -2.61 -6.02 -2.20
N ALA A 224 -3.16 -5.57 -1.07
CA ALA A 224 -3.58 -4.18 -0.93
C ALA A 224 -2.39 -3.22 -1.16
N GLY A 225 -2.64 -2.14 -1.88
CA GLY A 225 -1.62 -1.19 -2.36
C GLY A 225 -0.97 -1.59 -3.68
N ALA A 226 -1.04 -2.87 -4.07
CA ALA A 226 -0.56 -3.33 -5.38
C ALA A 226 -1.57 -3.03 -6.49
N VAL A 227 -1.09 -2.55 -7.63
CA VAL A 227 -1.91 -2.17 -8.78
C VAL A 227 -1.30 -2.73 -10.07
N PRO A 228 -1.91 -3.73 -10.72
CA PRO A 228 -3.07 -4.52 -10.32
C PRO A 228 -2.81 -5.45 -9.11
N ILE A 229 -3.83 -5.64 -8.26
CA ILE A 229 -3.72 -6.34 -6.97
C ILE A 229 -3.28 -7.82 -7.07
N HIS A 230 -3.55 -8.47 -8.19
CA HIS A 230 -3.27 -9.91 -8.33
C HIS A 230 -1.87 -10.19 -8.85
N THR A 231 -1.30 -9.30 -9.66
CA THR A 231 -0.03 -9.51 -10.37
C THR A 231 1.13 -8.69 -9.79
N GLU A 232 0.83 -7.59 -9.10
CA GLU A 232 1.84 -6.71 -8.55
C GLU A 232 2.11 -6.95 -7.06
N CYS A 233 1.33 -7.79 -6.37
CA CYS A 233 1.53 -8.10 -4.96
C CYS A 233 2.80 -8.94 -4.72
N TYR A 234 3.40 -8.78 -3.53
CA TYR A 234 4.64 -9.46 -3.16
C TYR A 234 4.55 -10.98 -3.28
N ALA A 235 3.41 -11.55 -2.90
CA ALA A 235 3.21 -12.99 -2.92
C ALA A 235 3.31 -13.56 -4.35
N TYR A 236 2.69 -12.89 -5.33
CA TYR A 236 2.78 -13.29 -6.73
C TYR A 236 4.18 -13.05 -7.30
N LYS A 237 4.81 -11.90 -6.98
CA LYS A 237 6.19 -11.60 -7.39
C LYS A 237 7.19 -12.62 -6.82
N ALA A 238 7.08 -12.97 -5.54
CA ALA A 238 7.93 -14.00 -4.91
C ALA A 238 7.73 -15.37 -5.57
N TYR A 239 6.49 -15.74 -5.89
CA TYR A 239 6.21 -16.93 -6.68
C TYR A 239 6.90 -16.90 -8.04
N GLN A 240 6.77 -15.79 -8.80
CA GLN A 240 7.43 -15.65 -10.11
C GLN A 240 8.96 -15.70 -9.98
N LEU A 241 9.54 -15.04 -8.97
CA LEU A 241 10.99 -15.07 -8.73
C LEU A 241 11.47 -16.49 -8.39
N PHE A 242 10.73 -17.22 -7.55
CA PHE A 242 11.02 -18.61 -7.25
C PHE A 242 10.96 -19.49 -8.50
N GLN A 243 9.89 -19.36 -9.29
CA GLN A 243 9.72 -20.09 -10.55
C GLN A 243 10.87 -19.81 -11.51
N LYS A 244 11.17 -18.55 -11.76
CA LYS A 244 12.28 -18.12 -12.64
C LYS A 244 13.64 -18.66 -12.19
N ARG A 245 13.88 -18.71 -10.88
CA ARG A 245 15.21 -19.06 -10.32
C ARG A 245 15.42 -20.56 -10.14
N PHE A 246 14.37 -21.30 -9.83
CA PHE A 246 14.50 -22.69 -9.39
C PHE A 246 13.68 -23.71 -10.19
N ALA A 247 12.59 -23.31 -10.84
CA ALA A 247 11.73 -24.25 -11.54
C ALA A 247 12.28 -24.68 -12.88
N ARG A 248 11.89 -25.92 -13.27
CA ARG A 248 11.94 -26.37 -14.65
C ARG A 248 10.51 -26.44 -15.19
N ASN A 249 10.26 -26.04 -16.43
CA ASN A 249 8.99 -26.25 -17.13
C ASN A 249 7.74 -25.70 -16.40
N ASN A 250 7.86 -24.56 -15.72
CA ASN A 250 6.74 -23.90 -15.01
C ASN A 250 6.02 -24.83 -14.01
N ASN A 251 6.74 -25.67 -13.31
CA ASN A 251 6.22 -26.68 -12.38
C ASN A 251 5.94 -26.13 -10.97
N VAL A 252 5.68 -24.84 -10.83
CA VAL A 252 5.35 -24.21 -9.54
C VAL A 252 3.89 -23.76 -9.54
N ARG A 253 3.16 -24.15 -8.51
CA ARG A 253 1.78 -23.72 -8.24
C ARG A 253 1.77 -22.63 -7.18
N PHE A 254 0.76 -21.77 -7.25
CA PHE A 254 0.64 -20.60 -6.39
C PHE A 254 -0.71 -20.58 -5.66
N ILE A 255 -0.67 -20.40 -4.32
CA ILE A 255 -1.84 -20.24 -3.47
C ILE A 255 -1.68 -18.92 -2.72
N LYS A 256 -2.63 -18.00 -2.92
CA LYS A 256 -2.72 -16.75 -2.18
C LYS A 256 -3.95 -16.77 -1.28
N ALA A 257 -3.73 -16.72 0.02
CA ALA A 257 -4.72 -16.78 1.08
C ALA A 257 -4.64 -15.55 2.00
N GLY A 258 -4.53 -14.35 1.41
CA GLY A 258 -4.61 -13.07 2.12
C GLY A 258 -6.05 -12.59 2.27
N VAL A 259 -6.43 -12.12 3.46
CA VAL A 259 -7.75 -11.51 3.75
C VAL A 259 -7.53 -10.25 4.58
N GLY A 260 -7.96 -9.10 4.02
CA GLY A 260 -7.73 -7.78 4.61
C GLY A 260 -8.30 -7.64 6.02
N GLY A 261 -7.56 -6.95 6.92
CA GLY A 261 -8.00 -6.65 8.28
C GLY A 261 -8.12 -7.85 9.21
N THR A 262 -7.53 -9.02 8.87
CA THR A 262 -7.70 -10.22 9.68
C THR A 262 -6.43 -10.63 10.40
N PRO A 263 -6.52 -11.00 11.71
CA PRO A 263 -5.38 -11.48 12.49
C PRO A 263 -5.05 -12.95 12.21
N SER A 264 -3.95 -13.42 12.78
CA SER A 264 -3.49 -14.82 12.68
C SER A 264 -4.46 -15.81 13.28
N GLU A 265 -5.29 -15.43 14.24
CA GLU A 265 -6.39 -16.23 14.77
C GLU A 265 -7.33 -16.68 13.65
N LEU A 266 -7.84 -15.74 12.84
CA LEU A 266 -8.67 -16.07 11.70
C LEU A 266 -7.86 -16.81 10.63
N GLY A 267 -6.57 -16.48 10.46
CA GLY A 267 -5.65 -17.22 9.60
C GLY A 267 -5.58 -18.71 9.97
N MET A 268 -5.48 -19.03 11.24
CA MET A 268 -5.46 -20.41 11.77
C MET A 268 -6.78 -21.15 11.48
N ILE A 269 -7.93 -20.47 11.72
CA ILE A 269 -9.26 -21.06 11.51
C ILE A 269 -9.50 -21.39 10.02
N ARG A 270 -9.15 -20.44 9.14
CA ARG A 270 -9.41 -20.55 7.69
C ARG A 270 -8.33 -21.30 6.91
N PHE A 271 -7.24 -21.74 7.56
CA PHE A 271 -6.09 -22.38 6.90
C PHE A 271 -6.49 -23.58 6.03
N ASP A 272 -7.32 -24.48 6.56
CA ASP A 272 -7.75 -25.68 5.82
C ASP A 272 -8.57 -25.31 4.59
N ARG A 273 -9.50 -24.35 4.73
CA ARG A 273 -10.34 -23.89 3.62
C ARG A 273 -9.55 -23.14 2.55
N ASP A 274 -8.64 -22.23 2.94
CA ASP A 274 -8.03 -21.26 2.03
C ASP A 274 -6.69 -21.73 1.47
N VAL A 275 -5.96 -22.56 2.22
CA VAL A 275 -4.64 -23.06 1.86
C VAL A 275 -4.68 -24.53 1.44
N LEU A 276 -5.26 -25.43 2.25
CA LEU A 276 -5.31 -26.86 1.92
C LEU A 276 -6.45 -27.18 0.93
N ARG A 277 -7.52 -26.39 0.92
CA ARG A 277 -8.63 -26.54 -0.01
C ARG A 277 -9.12 -27.99 -0.10
N GLU A 278 -9.35 -28.50 -1.31
CA GLU A 278 -9.76 -29.89 -1.57
C GLU A 278 -8.54 -30.80 -1.82
N GLY A 279 -7.53 -30.75 -0.94
CA GLY A 279 -6.38 -31.67 -1.00
C GLY A 279 -5.07 -31.05 -1.48
N GLU A 280 -4.97 -29.72 -1.50
CA GLU A 280 -3.70 -29.05 -1.80
C GLU A 280 -2.65 -29.33 -0.71
N GLN A 281 -1.43 -29.62 -1.15
CA GLN A 281 -0.31 -29.92 -0.29
C GLN A 281 0.83 -28.91 -0.54
N PRO A 282 0.80 -27.71 0.08
CA PRO A 282 1.86 -26.74 -0.11
C PRO A 282 3.20 -27.27 0.39
N ASP A 283 4.25 -27.10 -0.43
CA ASP A 283 5.63 -27.43 -0.08
C ASP A 283 6.28 -26.33 0.77
N LEU A 284 5.87 -25.09 0.56
CA LEU A 284 6.32 -23.91 1.30
C LEU A 284 5.10 -23.05 1.68
N VAL A 285 5.06 -22.61 2.93
CA VAL A 285 4.05 -21.67 3.43
C VAL A 285 4.76 -20.43 3.99
N VAL A 286 4.44 -19.26 3.45
CA VAL A 286 4.82 -17.94 3.98
C VAL A 286 3.69 -17.41 4.85
N ILE A 287 4.00 -17.03 6.09
CA ILE A 287 3.03 -16.55 7.10
C ILE A 287 3.33 -15.07 7.40
N GLU A 288 2.34 -14.18 7.17
CA GLU A 288 2.47 -12.75 7.31
C GLU A 288 1.29 -12.16 8.09
N PHE A 289 1.50 -11.79 9.37
CA PHE A 289 0.49 -11.17 10.23
C PHE A 289 1.06 -10.10 11.18
N ALA A 290 2.32 -9.72 11.00
CA ALA A 290 3.01 -8.84 11.95
C ALA A 290 2.40 -7.44 12.13
N VAL A 291 1.50 -7.03 11.25
CA VAL A 291 0.77 -5.75 11.34
C VAL A 291 -0.72 -5.94 11.60
N ASN A 292 -1.18 -7.18 11.81
CA ASN A 292 -2.61 -7.50 11.97
C ASN A 292 -2.96 -8.02 13.38
N ASP A 293 -1.96 -8.47 14.16
CA ASP A 293 -2.19 -9.19 15.43
C ASP A 293 -2.24 -8.25 16.66
N GLU A 294 -2.48 -6.95 16.46
CA GLU A 294 -2.60 -6.03 17.61
C GLU A 294 -3.79 -6.37 18.49
N GLY A 295 -4.94 -6.67 17.85
CA GLY A 295 -6.17 -7.06 18.52
C GLY A 295 -6.25 -8.54 18.91
N ASP A 296 -5.19 -9.32 18.70
CA ASP A 296 -5.12 -10.72 19.15
C ASP A 296 -5.00 -10.79 20.68
N GLU A 297 -6.09 -11.19 21.35
CA GLU A 297 -6.14 -11.33 22.81
C GLU A 297 -5.18 -12.41 23.33
N THR A 298 -4.80 -13.38 22.49
CA THR A 298 -3.87 -14.47 22.83
C THR A 298 -2.42 -14.02 22.81
N LYS A 299 -2.13 -12.81 22.32
CA LYS A 299 -0.80 -12.18 22.28
C LYS A 299 0.28 -13.03 21.58
N GLY A 300 -0.11 -13.77 20.54
CA GLY A 300 0.77 -14.59 19.74
C GLY A 300 0.53 -16.09 19.82
N ASP A 301 -0.31 -16.61 20.73
CA ASP A 301 -0.61 -18.03 20.83
C ASP A 301 -1.35 -18.54 19.57
N CYS A 302 -2.24 -17.73 19.00
CA CYS A 302 -2.90 -18.07 17.75
C CYS A 302 -1.92 -18.09 16.56
N TYR A 303 -0.96 -17.16 16.54
CA TYR A 303 0.12 -17.16 15.54
C TYR A 303 0.96 -18.43 15.66
N GLU A 304 1.39 -18.79 16.88
CA GLU A 304 2.11 -20.04 17.15
C GLU A 304 1.27 -21.26 16.72
N SER A 305 -0.02 -21.26 17.04
CA SER A 305 -0.93 -22.36 16.71
C SER A 305 -1.04 -22.57 15.19
N LEU A 306 -1.09 -21.48 14.40
CA LEU A 306 -1.01 -21.54 12.93
C LEU A 306 0.32 -22.14 12.48
N VAL A 307 1.45 -21.64 13.00
CA VAL A 307 2.79 -22.15 12.67
C VAL A 307 2.88 -23.65 12.97
N ARG A 308 2.45 -24.08 14.16
CA ARG A 308 2.44 -25.50 14.58
C ARG A 308 1.54 -26.34 13.70
N LYS A 309 0.35 -25.83 13.32
CA LYS A 309 -0.56 -26.50 12.40
C LYS A 309 0.14 -26.83 11.07
N VAL A 310 0.84 -25.86 10.50
CA VAL A 310 1.61 -26.04 9.26
C VAL A 310 2.76 -27.05 9.45
N LEU A 311 3.55 -26.91 10.50
CA LEU A 311 4.71 -27.76 10.77
C LEU A 311 4.35 -29.24 11.01
N LYS A 312 3.12 -29.51 11.50
CA LYS A 312 2.60 -30.86 11.78
C LYS A 312 1.97 -31.56 10.59
N LEU A 313 1.82 -30.88 9.45
CA LEU A 313 1.28 -31.52 8.24
C LEU A 313 2.14 -32.73 7.84
N PRO A 314 1.53 -33.85 7.40
CA PRO A 314 2.25 -35.12 7.15
C PRO A 314 3.41 -34.99 6.16
N TRP A 315 3.27 -34.12 5.15
CA TRP A 315 4.30 -33.86 4.14
C TRP A 315 5.36 -32.83 4.55
N ARG A 316 5.26 -32.26 5.79
CA ARG A 316 6.26 -31.41 6.42
C ARG A 316 6.71 -30.22 5.56
N PRO A 317 5.82 -29.30 5.20
CA PRO A 317 6.18 -28.14 4.39
C PRO A 317 7.26 -27.27 5.04
N ALA A 318 7.99 -26.51 4.24
CA ALA A 318 8.81 -25.42 4.73
C ALA A 318 7.94 -24.26 5.20
N VAL A 319 8.41 -23.50 6.18
CA VAL A 319 7.73 -22.31 6.70
C VAL A 319 8.71 -21.14 6.69
N VAL A 320 8.26 -19.98 6.23
CA VAL A 320 8.94 -18.69 6.35
C VAL A 320 8.02 -17.72 7.05
N LEU A 321 8.51 -17.02 8.06
CA LEU A 321 7.79 -15.97 8.74
C LEU A 321 8.20 -14.61 8.16
N LEU A 322 7.21 -13.86 7.65
CA LEU A 322 7.42 -12.54 7.06
C LEU A 322 6.78 -11.48 7.96
N PHE A 323 7.60 -10.52 8.40
CA PHE A 323 7.18 -9.42 9.25
C PHE A 323 7.14 -8.12 8.41
N SER A 324 5.95 -7.76 7.96
CA SER A 324 5.67 -6.49 7.29
C SER A 324 5.68 -5.31 8.27
N VAL A 325 5.57 -4.08 7.77
CA VAL A 325 5.66 -2.85 8.56
C VAL A 325 4.67 -1.81 8.04
N PHE A 326 4.14 -0.96 8.92
CA PHE A 326 3.38 0.23 8.60
C PHE A 326 4.27 1.47 8.41
N ALA A 327 3.76 2.50 7.76
CA ALA A 327 4.51 3.72 7.46
C ALA A 327 4.93 4.55 8.71
N ASN A 328 4.34 4.27 9.85
CA ASN A 328 4.76 4.81 11.16
C ASN A 328 5.88 4.00 11.82
N ASP A 329 6.56 3.14 11.05
CA ASP A 329 7.66 2.30 11.51
C ASP A 329 7.25 1.28 12.58
N TRP A 330 5.97 0.83 12.53
CA TRP A 330 5.37 -0.07 13.52
C TRP A 330 5.07 -1.45 12.96
N ASN A 331 5.38 -2.47 13.74
CA ASN A 331 4.87 -3.84 13.61
C ASN A 331 4.97 -4.60 14.96
N LEU A 332 4.60 -5.86 14.96
CA LEU A 332 4.61 -6.74 16.14
C LEU A 332 5.71 -7.81 16.07
N GLN A 333 6.77 -7.60 15.30
CA GLN A 333 7.83 -8.61 15.20
C GLN A 333 8.43 -9.01 16.55
N GLU A 334 8.55 -8.09 17.52
CA GLU A 334 9.05 -8.41 18.86
C GLU A 334 8.15 -9.40 19.61
N ARG A 335 6.83 -9.36 19.37
CA ARG A 335 5.87 -10.31 19.93
C ARG A 335 5.93 -11.67 19.22
N LEU A 336 6.17 -11.70 17.92
CA LEU A 336 6.02 -12.89 17.07
C LEU A 336 7.34 -13.62 16.81
N GLN A 337 8.50 -12.94 16.87
CA GLN A 337 9.81 -13.55 16.64
C GLN A 337 10.15 -14.72 17.59
N PRO A 338 9.70 -14.76 18.88
CA PRO A 338 9.96 -15.90 19.73
C PRO A 338 9.45 -17.22 19.15
N VAL A 339 8.32 -17.19 18.42
CA VAL A 339 7.78 -18.37 17.73
C VAL A 339 8.77 -18.88 16.67
N GLY A 340 9.29 -17.97 15.85
CA GLY A 340 10.29 -18.34 14.85
C GLY A 340 11.58 -18.91 15.44
N ARG A 341 12.04 -18.35 16.56
CA ARG A 341 13.21 -18.85 17.30
C ARG A 341 12.95 -20.23 17.93
N GLN A 342 11.78 -20.43 18.53
CA GLN A 342 11.40 -21.69 19.16
C GLN A 342 11.39 -22.86 18.17
N TYR A 343 10.95 -22.63 16.95
CA TYR A 343 10.87 -23.66 15.90
C TYR A 343 12.02 -23.60 14.89
N ASP A 344 13.04 -22.79 15.16
CA ASP A 344 14.22 -22.57 14.30
C ASP A 344 13.84 -22.28 12.84
N LEU A 345 12.91 -21.31 12.65
CA LEU A 345 12.37 -20.96 11.34
C LEU A 345 13.08 -19.74 10.73
N PRO A 346 13.20 -19.70 9.40
CA PRO A 346 13.60 -18.49 8.71
C PRO A 346 12.61 -17.34 8.95
N MET A 347 13.14 -16.17 9.31
CA MET A 347 12.40 -14.95 9.57
C MET A 347 12.92 -13.79 8.72
N VAL A 348 12.01 -13.10 8.06
CA VAL A 348 12.30 -11.95 7.21
C VAL A 348 11.56 -10.73 7.76
N SER A 349 12.29 -9.66 8.07
CA SER A 349 11.76 -8.40 8.60
C SER A 349 11.84 -7.30 7.55
N ILE A 350 10.69 -6.81 7.13
CA ILE A 350 10.60 -5.64 6.26
C ILE A 350 10.92 -4.37 7.06
N LEU A 351 10.54 -4.31 8.35
CA LEU A 351 10.88 -3.20 9.23
C LEU A 351 12.40 -3.00 9.29
N ASP A 352 13.18 -4.05 9.53
CA ASP A 352 14.64 -3.95 9.65
C ASP A 352 15.30 -3.56 8.31
N ALA A 353 14.68 -3.93 7.18
CA ALA A 353 15.18 -3.56 5.87
C ALA A 353 14.95 -2.07 5.58
N VAL A 354 13.71 -1.59 5.67
CA VAL A 354 13.32 -0.31 5.07
C VAL A 354 13.27 0.86 6.05
N THR A 355 12.97 0.64 7.33
CA THR A 355 12.83 1.73 8.32
C THR A 355 14.11 2.56 8.48
N PRO A 356 15.34 1.99 8.47
CA PRO A 356 16.55 2.78 8.51
C PRO A 356 16.65 3.81 7.38
N GLN A 357 16.05 3.54 6.20
CA GLN A 357 16.04 4.47 5.07
C GLN A 357 15.24 5.75 5.36
N PHE A 358 14.25 5.67 6.25
CA PHE A 358 13.32 6.76 6.54
C PHE A 358 13.81 7.68 7.68
N SER A 359 14.71 7.16 8.52
CA SER A 359 15.20 7.87 9.72
C SER A 359 16.21 8.99 9.44
N GLY A 360 16.67 9.17 8.20
CA GLY A 360 17.74 10.10 7.82
C GLY A 360 19.14 9.71 8.34
N LYS A 361 19.28 8.53 8.95
CA LYS A 361 20.57 8.04 9.50
C LYS A 361 21.47 7.37 8.45
N GLU A 362 20.90 6.98 7.32
CA GLU A 362 21.65 6.38 6.21
C GLU A 362 22.38 7.46 5.41
N GLN A 363 23.64 7.22 5.11
CA GLN A 363 24.45 8.15 4.31
C GLN A 363 23.91 8.34 2.89
N LYS A 364 23.29 7.28 2.33
CA LYS A 364 22.65 7.30 1.02
C LYS A 364 21.29 6.61 1.13
N ARG A 365 20.24 7.37 0.93
CA ARG A 365 18.88 6.87 0.92
C ARG A 365 18.63 6.06 -0.36
N VAL A 366 18.15 4.84 -0.23
CA VAL A 366 17.78 3.96 -1.35
C VAL A 366 16.33 4.19 -1.76
N ILE A 367 15.44 4.41 -0.78
CA ILE A 367 14.01 4.51 -0.99
C ILE A 367 13.38 5.51 -0.01
N THR A 368 12.35 6.23 -0.45
CA THR A 368 11.54 7.12 0.38
C THR A 368 10.30 6.39 0.93
N LYS A 369 9.64 6.98 1.94
CA LYS A 369 8.34 6.46 2.41
C LYS A 369 7.30 6.46 1.30
N ASN A 370 7.21 7.52 0.48
CA ASN A 370 6.30 7.60 -0.64
C ASN A 370 6.54 6.50 -1.68
N GLN A 371 7.80 6.17 -1.98
CA GLN A 371 8.13 5.11 -2.92
C GLN A 371 7.78 3.72 -2.39
N PHE A 372 7.90 3.49 -1.06
CA PHE A 372 7.60 2.18 -0.47
C PHE A 372 6.12 2.02 -0.11
N PHE A 373 5.48 3.02 0.49
CA PHE A 373 4.11 2.93 0.99
C PHE A 373 3.10 3.58 0.04
N TYR A 374 2.05 2.86 -0.28
CA TYR A 374 0.89 3.35 -1.00
C TYR A 374 0.04 4.27 -0.11
N ASP A 375 -0.24 3.80 1.09
CA ASP A 375 -0.90 4.49 2.18
C ASP A 375 -0.20 4.16 3.51
N MET A 376 -0.81 4.48 4.66
CA MET A 376 -0.26 4.20 5.99
C MET A 376 0.03 2.71 6.22
N PHE A 377 -0.70 1.82 5.57
CA PHE A 377 -0.78 0.39 5.87
C PHE A 377 -0.18 -0.51 4.79
N HIS A 378 -0.14 -0.06 3.55
CA HIS A 378 0.10 -0.94 2.40
C HIS A 378 1.27 -0.49 1.54
N PRO A 379 2.05 -1.43 0.99
CA PRO A 379 3.14 -1.11 0.07
C PRO A 379 2.65 -0.68 -1.32
N THR A 380 3.45 0.11 -2.04
CA THR A 380 3.31 0.35 -3.49
C THR A 380 3.73 -0.88 -4.28
N ASN A 381 3.57 -0.85 -5.63
CA ASN A 381 4.15 -1.88 -6.51
C ASN A 381 5.66 -2.07 -6.29
N LEU A 382 6.39 -0.97 -6.04
CA LEU A 382 7.82 -1.04 -5.71
C LEU A 382 8.04 -1.63 -4.31
N GLY A 383 7.23 -1.24 -3.32
CA GLY A 383 7.26 -1.83 -1.98
C GLY A 383 7.01 -3.33 -2.01
N HIS A 384 6.00 -3.78 -2.75
CA HIS A 384 5.74 -5.21 -2.97
C HIS A 384 6.89 -5.92 -3.71
N THR A 385 7.57 -5.23 -4.62
CA THR A 385 8.77 -5.79 -5.30
C THR A 385 9.93 -5.99 -4.33
N ILE A 386 10.13 -5.05 -3.40
CA ILE A 386 11.16 -5.16 -2.37
C ILE A 386 10.84 -6.28 -1.38
N MET A 387 9.56 -6.45 -1.02
CA MET A 387 9.12 -7.54 -0.14
C MET A 387 9.32 -8.93 -0.75
N ALA A 388 9.22 -9.06 -2.07
CA ALA A 388 9.37 -10.32 -2.82
C ALA A 388 10.82 -10.76 -2.93
#